data_3889bba73a6ed693425fc868ed60328d
#
_entry.id   3889bba73a6ed693425fc868ed60328d
#
_cell.length_a   1.000
_cell.length_b   1.000
_cell.length_c   1.000
_cell.angle_alpha   90.00
_cell.angle_beta   90.00
_cell.angle_gamma   90.00
#
_symmetry.space_group_name_H-M   'P 1'
#
loop_
_entity.id
_entity.type
_entity.pdbx_description
1 polymer ?
#
loop_
_entity_poly.entity_id
_entity_poly.type
_entity_poly.pdbx_seq_one_letter_code
_entity_poly.pdbx_strand_id
1 'polypeptide(L)'
;QALIDALPETVTEDNATEIEEQLKTIDAEIKALTDEQAAKLDMTRYNAVCAALAAFALPQADHTHCICASTAAVNGHEHDFDSIAWTATDSLPTSAGNYYLTKSVSESWTVPTGEVNLCLNGQTISGSITVGSGASLTLTDCSSDNSGKIQGGVTVNGGTLELYSGTITGGVEVGRHSKPATGSSFTMYGGTISGNTDTGGVFLVGTTNHIDPPSFTMHGGTISDNTAGASDGGGGGVYVGEKCSFTMDGGAI
;
A
#
# COMPACT_ATOMS: atom_id res chain seq x y z
N GLN A 1 -37.80 -7.47 1.07
CA GLN A 1 -38.14 -6.76 -0.17
C GLN A 1 -38.45 -5.28 0.11
N ALA A 2 -39.30 -4.95 1.08
CA ALA A 2 -39.69 -3.56 1.32
C ALA A 2 -38.53 -2.58 1.54
N LEU A 3 -37.43 -3.00 2.18
CA LEU A 3 -36.22 -2.17 2.34
C LEU A 3 -35.53 -1.91 1.02
N ILE A 4 -35.46 -2.91 0.12
CA ILE A 4 -34.88 -2.77 -1.23
C ILE A 4 -35.73 -1.82 -2.07
N ASP A 5 -37.06 -1.94 -2.00
CA ASP A 5 -37.99 -1.09 -2.74
C ASP A 5 -37.98 0.38 -2.25
N ALA A 6 -37.58 0.59 -1.00
CA ALA A 6 -37.46 1.91 -0.39
C ALA A 6 -36.16 2.65 -0.77
N LEU A 7 -35.17 1.97 -1.38
CA LEU A 7 -33.95 2.63 -1.83
C LEU A 7 -34.27 3.72 -2.86
N PRO A 8 -33.57 4.86 -2.84
CA PRO A 8 -33.79 5.95 -3.79
C PRO A 8 -33.46 5.54 -5.23
N GLU A 9 -34.05 6.20 -6.21
CA GLU A 9 -33.78 5.94 -7.64
C GLU A 9 -32.46 6.52 -8.11
N THR A 10 -31.98 7.55 -7.42
CA THR A 10 -30.76 8.25 -7.75
C THR A 10 -29.87 8.44 -6.53
N VAL A 11 -28.58 8.22 -6.70
CA VAL A 11 -27.55 8.57 -5.72
C VAL A 11 -27.09 10.00 -6.00
N THR A 12 -27.05 10.83 -4.96
CA THR A 12 -26.58 12.21 -4.99
C THR A 12 -25.63 12.45 -3.82
N GLU A 13 -24.88 13.53 -3.84
CA GLU A 13 -23.97 13.91 -2.76
C GLU A 13 -24.70 14.02 -1.41
N ASP A 14 -25.92 14.55 -1.42
CA ASP A 14 -26.72 14.78 -0.22
C ASP A 14 -27.28 13.48 0.40
N ASN A 15 -27.46 12.40 -0.39
CA ASN A 15 -28.08 11.17 0.08
C ASN A 15 -27.15 9.95 0.13
N ALA A 16 -25.93 10.05 -0.36
CA ALA A 16 -25.03 8.91 -0.48
C ALA A 16 -24.71 8.26 0.88
N THR A 17 -24.42 9.04 1.91
CA THR A 17 -24.14 8.53 3.27
C THR A 17 -25.33 7.80 3.87
N GLU A 18 -26.55 8.34 3.68
CA GLU A 18 -27.78 7.68 4.16
C GLU A 18 -28.02 6.37 3.40
N ILE A 19 -27.75 6.34 2.09
CA ILE A 19 -27.84 5.14 1.27
C ILE A 19 -26.87 4.06 1.72
N GLU A 20 -25.62 4.40 2.07
CA GLU A 20 -24.64 3.45 2.62
C GLU A 20 -25.14 2.77 3.88
N GLU A 21 -25.72 3.51 4.81
CA GLU A 21 -26.29 2.95 6.04
C GLU A 21 -27.55 2.08 5.75
N GLN A 22 -28.36 2.47 4.77
CA GLN A 22 -29.50 1.65 4.32
C GLN A 22 -29.02 0.34 3.70
N LEU A 23 -27.99 0.36 2.86
CA LEU A 23 -27.41 -0.84 2.25
C LEU A 23 -26.84 -1.79 3.32
N LYS A 24 -26.09 -1.29 4.31
CA LYS A 24 -25.60 -2.10 5.44
C LYS A 24 -26.74 -2.79 6.19
N THR A 25 -27.85 -2.09 6.38
CA THR A 25 -29.05 -2.67 7.04
C THR A 25 -29.65 -3.76 6.17
N ILE A 26 -29.77 -3.53 4.86
CA ILE A 26 -30.30 -4.52 3.90
C ILE A 26 -29.40 -5.76 3.85
N ASP A 27 -28.08 -5.59 3.81
CA ASP A 27 -27.12 -6.70 3.82
C ASP A 27 -27.25 -7.57 5.06
N ALA A 28 -27.41 -6.94 6.23
CA ALA A 28 -27.60 -7.67 7.48
C ALA A 28 -28.90 -8.49 7.47
N GLU A 29 -29.98 -7.93 6.94
CA GLU A 29 -31.27 -8.61 6.81
C GLU A 29 -31.21 -9.75 5.77
N ILE A 30 -30.58 -9.54 4.62
CA ILE A 30 -30.38 -10.59 3.61
C ILE A 30 -29.56 -11.74 4.18
N LYS A 31 -28.49 -11.44 4.93
CA LYS A 31 -27.65 -12.46 5.57
C LYS A 31 -28.37 -13.31 6.61
N ALA A 32 -29.44 -12.79 7.18
CA ALA A 32 -30.28 -13.50 8.14
C ALA A 32 -31.33 -14.43 7.48
N LEU A 33 -31.52 -14.35 6.16
CA LEU A 33 -32.45 -15.16 5.40
C LEU A 33 -31.89 -16.55 5.10
N THR A 34 -32.77 -17.52 4.85
CA THR A 34 -32.39 -18.79 4.23
C THR A 34 -32.15 -18.61 2.73
N ASP A 35 -31.38 -19.51 2.10
CA ASP A 35 -31.10 -19.46 0.65
C ASP A 35 -32.39 -19.41 -0.18
N GLU A 36 -33.43 -20.15 0.22
CA GLU A 36 -34.74 -20.15 -0.45
C GLU A 36 -35.48 -18.81 -0.33
N GLN A 37 -35.30 -18.10 0.79
CA GLN A 37 -35.89 -16.79 1.01
C GLN A 37 -35.13 -15.70 0.24
N ALA A 38 -33.76 -15.75 0.26
CA ALA A 38 -32.93 -14.82 -0.45
C ALA A 38 -33.13 -14.92 -1.97
N ALA A 39 -33.31 -16.13 -2.52
CA ALA A 39 -33.56 -16.36 -3.94
C ALA A 39 -34.88 -15.77 -4.46
N LYS A 40 -35.78 -15.37 -3.58
CA LYS A 40 -37.09 -14.74 -3.94
C LYS A 40 -37.02 -13.22 -3.96
N LEU A 41 -35.90 -12.61 -3.55
CA LEU A 41 -35.75 -11.16 -3.55
C LEU A 41 -35.50 -10.64 -4.98
N ASP A 42 -36.17 -9.56 -5.33
CA ASP A 42 -35.80 -8.77 -6.50
C ASP A 42 -34.66 -7.80 -6.10
N MET A 43 -33.46 -8.13 -6.52
CA MET A 43 -32.24 -7.37 -6.22
C MET A 43 -31.94 -6.27 -7.25
N THR A 44 -32.80 -6.07 -8.24
CA THR A 44 -32.54 -5.14 -9.36
C THR A 44 -32.23 -3.73 -8.86
N ARG A 45 -33.06 -3.21 -7.95
CA ARG A 45 -32.88 -1.86 -7.39
C ARG A 45 -31.68 -1.78 -6.47
N TYR A 46 -31.46 -2.79 -5.62
CA TYR A 46 -30.29 -2.90 -4.76
C TYR A 46 -29.00 -2.84 -5.59
N ASN A 47 -28.88 -3.68 -6.63
CA ASN A 47 -27.70 -3.72 -7.49
C ASN A 47 -27.49 -2.39 -8.26
N ALA A 48 -28.56 -1.76 -8.71
CA ALA A 48 -28.48 -0.47 -9.39
C ALA A 48 -27.97 0.64 -8.46
N VAL A 49 -28.44 0.66 -7.20
CA VAL A 49 -28.01 1.65 -6.21
C VAL A 49 -26.57 1.39 -5.77
N CYS A 50 -26.16 0.13 -5.55
CA CYS A 50 -24.76 -0.22 -5.28
C CYS A 50 -23.84 0.22 -6.43
N ALA A 51 -24.24 -0.01 -7.69
CA ALA A 51 -23.47 0.42 -8.86
C ALA A 51 -23.39 1.94 -8.97
N ALA A 52 -24.50 2.64 -8.70
CA ALA A 52 -24.54 4.11 -8.69
C ALA A 52 -23.69 4.69 -7.56
N LEU A 53 -23.72 4.10 -6.38
CA LEU A 53 -22.90 4.50 -5.23
C LEU A 53 -21.40 4.27 -5.50
N ALA A 54 -21.05 3.15 -6.12
CA ALA A 54 -19.69 2.86 -6.56
C ALA A 54 -19.20 3.81 -7.68
N ALA A 55 -20.10 4.22 -8.58
CA ALA A 55 -19.81 5.21 -9.61
C ALA A 55 -19.78 6.65 -9.04
N PHE A 56 -20.54 6.87 -7.99
CA PHE A 56 -20.57 8.10 -7.21
C PHE A 56 -19.47 8.06 -6.15
N ALA A 57 -18.23 7.77 -6.53
CA ALA A 57 -17.11 7.82 -5.59
C ALA A 57 -17.14 9.19 -4.91
N LEU A 58 -17.85 9.26 -3.76
CA LEU A 58 -17.72 10.41 -2.86
C LEU A 58 -16.22 10.60 -2.66
N PRO A 59 -15.72 11.83 -2.72
CA PRO A 59 -14.44 12.09 -2.12
C PRO A 59 -14.56 11.52 -0.71
N GLN A 60 -13.85 10.43 -0.47
CA GLN A 60 -13.89 9.71 0.80
C GLN A 60 -13.73 10.77 1.89
N ALA A 61 -14.71 10.88 2.79
CA ALA A 61 -14.77 11.93 3.79
C ALA A 61 -13.39 12.06 4.42
N ASP A 62 -12.76 13.20 4.19
CA ASP A 62 -11.44 13.60 4.66
C ASP A 62 -10.51 12.40 4.94
N HIS A 63 -9.77 11.98 3.90
CA HIS A 63 -8.68 11.00 4.06
C HIS A 63 -7.61 11.63 4.96
N THR A 64 -7.88 11.59 6.26
CA THR A 64 -7.10 12.23 7.29
C THR A 64 -6.48 11.17 8.19
N HIS A 65 -5.20 10.95 8.04
CA HIS A 65 -4.43 10.11 8.94
C HIS A 65 -2.97 10.55 8.93
N CYS A 66 -2.22 10.16 9.96
CA CYS A 66 -0.78 10.28 9.98
C CYS A 66 -0.16 9.55 8.78
N ILE A 67 1.04 9.93 8.39
CA ILE A 67 1.81 9.25 7.32
C ILE A 67 1.88 7.73 7.54
N CYS A 68 1.95 7.28 8.81
CA CYS A 68 2.00 5.86 9.13
C CYS A 68 0.64 5.11 9.03
N ALA A 69 -0.46 5.79 8.74
CA ALA A 69 -1.83 5.25 8.73
C ALA A 69 -2.23 4.50 10.02
N SER A 70 -1.56 4.74 11.14
CA SER A 70 -1.82 4.08 12.42
C SER A 70 -2.20 5.08 13.51
N THR A 71 -3.09 4.66 14.40
CA THR A 71 -3.41 5.38 15.64
C THR A 71 -2.54 4.92 16.82
N ALA A 72 -1.85 3.77 16.69
CA ALA A 72 -0.92 3.26 17.68
C ALA A 72 0.49 3.82 17.44
N ALA A 73 1.27 3.97 18.50
CA ALA A 73 2.66 4.38 18.38
C ALA A 73 3.43 3.37 17.51
N VAL A 74 4.09 3.87 16.48
CA VAL A 74 4.99 3.11 15.62
C VAL A 74 6.41 3.41 16.07
N ASN A 75 7.22 2.36 16.28
CA ASN A 75 8.57 2.51 16.80
C ASN A 75 9.42 3.41 15.88
N GLY A 76 10.02 4.46 16.45
CA GLY A 76 10.86 5.40 15.72
C GLY A 76 10.12 6.50 14.94
N HIS A 77 8.78 6.57 15.05
CA HIS A 77 7.97 7.58 14.38
C HIS A 77 7.14 8.39 15.39
N GLU A 78 7.23 9.72 15.32
CA GLU A 78 6.34 10.62 16.05
C GLU A 78 5.04 10.80 15.26
N HIS A 79 3.91 10.52 15.90
CA HIS A 79 2.61 10.72 15.26
C HIS A 79 2.28 12.21 15.21
N ASP A 80 2.16 12.74 14.00
CA ASP A 80 1.48 13.99 13.75
C ASP A 80 0.01 13.67 13.45
N PHE A 81 -0.84 13.90 14.46
CA PHE A 81 -2.28 13.74 14.35
C PHE A 81 -2.96 14.95 13.70
N ASP A 82 -2.24 16.03 13.50
CA ASP A 82 -2.74 17.20 12.79
C ASP A 82 -2.78 16.86 11.29
N SER A 83 -3.98 16.82 10.82
CA SER A 83 -4.43 16.45 9.49
C SER A 83 -3.43 16.75 8.35
N ILE A 84 -2.68 15.74 7.92
CA ILE A 84 -1.99 15.80 6.63
C ILE A 84 -3.07 15.86 5.55
N ALA A 85 -2.99 16.88 4.71
CA ALA A 85 -3.89 16.98 3.57
C ALA A 85 -3.46 15.96 2.51
N TRP A 86 -4.27 14.93 2.32
CA TRP A 86 -4.08 13.90 1.31
C TRP A 86 -4.85 14.26 0.03
N THR A 87 -4.23 14.07 -1.11
CA THR A 87 -4.83 14.29 -2.43
C THR A 87 -5.25 12.96 -3.04
N ALA A 88 -6.53 12.84 -3.38
CA ALA A 88 -7.04 11.68 -4.10
C ALA A 88 -6.40 11.56 -5.49
N THR A 89 -5.98 10.37 -5.86
CA THR A 89 -5.45 10.11 -7.20
C THR A 89 -5.91 8.76 -7.74
N ASP A 90 -6.22 8.71 -9.01
CA ASP A 90 -6.54 7.49 -9.74
C ASP A 90 -5.36 6.98 -10.58
N SER A 91 -4.22 7.62 -10.47
CA SER A 91 -2.97 7.30 -11.17
C SER A 91 -1.77 7.54 -10.26
N LEU A 92 -0.59 7.05 -10.66
CA LEU A 92 0.63 7.22 -9.89
C LEU A 92 1.09 8.69 -9.91
N PRO A 93 1.47 9.28 -8.75
CA PRO A 93 1.85 10.68 -8.65
C PRO A 93 3.03 11.06 -9.55
N THR A 94 2.97 12.24 -10.15
CA THR A 94 4.03 12.80 -11.01
C THR A 94 4.79 13.95 -10.35
N SER A 95 4.44 14.33 -9.12
CA SER A 95 5.08 15.37 -8.32
C SER A 95 5.15 14.95 -6.85
N ALA A 96 6.01 15.60 -6.08
CA ALA A 96 6.06 15.47 -4.63
C ALA A 96 4.74 15.88 -3.97
N GLY A 97 4.39 15.26 -2.85
CA GLY A 97 3.16 15.53 -2.11
C GLY A 97 2.58 14.30 -1.42
N ASN A 98 1.41 14.46 -0.84
CA ASN A 98 0.70 13.42 -0.11
C ASN A 98 -0.51 12.95 -0.93
N TYR A 99 -0.55 11.67 -1.25
CA TYR A 99 -1.55 11.09 -2.15
C TYR A 99 -2.15 9.81 -1.57
N TYR A 100 -3.42 9.56 -1.89
CA TYR A 100 -4.02 8.25 -1.68
C TYR A 100 -4.65 7.73 -2.96
N LEU A 101 -4.51 6.43 -3.20
CA LEU A 101 -5.09 5.80 -4.38
C LEU A 101 -6.59 5.61 -4.22
N THR A 102 -7.34 5.95 -5.26
CA THR A 102 -8.78 5.70 -5.37
C THR A 102 -9.10 4.46 -6.19
N LYS A 103 -8.12 3.94 -6.94
CA LYS A 103 -8.23 2.69 -7.70
C LYS A 103 -6.87 2.03 -7.87
N SER A 104 -6.90 0.73 -8.14
CA SER A 104 -5.69 -0.03 -8.47
C SER A 104 -5.09 0.40 -9.81
N VAL A 105 -3.75 0.36 -9.89
CA VAL A 105 -2.97 0.78 -11.05
C VAL A 105 -2.01 -0.31 -11.49
N SER A 106 -1.75 -0.41 -12.79
CA SER A 106 -0.92 -1.48 -13.37
C SER A 106 0.43 -1.01 -13.92
N GLU A 107 0.61 0.29 -14.04
CA GLU A 107 1.80 0.89 -14.61
C GLU A 107 3.00 0.79 -13.67
N SER A 108 4.20 0.68 -14.25
CA SER A 108 5.45 0.86 -13.50
C SER A 108 5.69 2.33 -13.21
N TRP A 109 6.27 2.63 -12.06
CA TRP A 109 6.41 3.99 -11.57
C TRP A 109 7.86 4.34 -11.23
N THR A 110 8.32 5.46 -11.77
CA THR A 110 9.51 6.13 -11.24
C THR A 110 9.04 7.27 -10.34
N VAL A 111 9.36 7.18 -9.07
CA VAL A 111 8.97 8.19 -8.08
C VAL A 111 9.59 9.52 -8.44
N PRO A 112 8.81 10.61 -8.52
CA PRO A 112 9.35 11.94 -8.79
C PRO A 112 10.32 12.39 -7.69
N THR A 113 11.23 13.31 -8.03
CA THR A 113 12.12 13.91 -7.04
C THR A 113 11.35 14.67 -5.96
N GLY A 114 11.86 14.64 -4.74
CA GLY A 114 11.21 15.19 -3.56
C GLY A 114 10.51 14.10 -2.74
N GLU A 115 9.72 14.52 -1.79
CA GLU A 115 9.03 13.64 -0.84
C GLU A 115 7.63 13.30 -1.36
N VAL A 116 7.37 12.02 -1.55
CA VAL A 116 6.06 11.48 -1.94
C VAL A 116 5.58 10.55 -0.84
N ASN A 117 4.47 10.88 -0.23
CA ASN A 117 3.76 10.02 0.70
C ASN A 117 2.56 9.42 -0.03
N LEU A 118 2.52 8.10 -0.13
CA LEU A 118 1.46 7.37 -0.86
C LEU A 118 0.75 6.39 0.05
N CYS A 119 -0.53 6.65 0.30
CA CYS A 119 -1.42 5.70 0.92
C CYS A 119 -2.06 4.81 -0.15
N LEU A 120 -1.90 3.51 0.00
CA LEU A 120 -2.48 2.52 -0.93
C LEU A 120 -4.00 2.45 -0.80
N ASN A 121 -4.57 2.75 0.37
CA ASN A 121 -6.02 2.78 0.60
C ASN A 121 -6.71 1.50 0.09
N GLY A 122 -6.11 0.34 0.39
CA GLY A 122 -6.59 -0.97 -0.06
C GLY A 122 -6.36 -1.29 -1.54
N GLN A 123 -5.76 -0.37 -2.31
CA GLN A 123 -5.56 -0.55 -3.75
C GLN A 123 -4.27 -1.32 -4.05
N THR A 124 -4.18 -1.84 -5.28
CA THR A 124 -3.03 -2.59 -5.75
C THR A 124 -2.25 -1.82 -6.81
N ILE A 125 -0.93 -1.76 -6.67
CA ILE A 125 0.01 -1.38 -7.72
C ILE A 125 0.63 -2.66 -8.28
N SER A 126 0.30 -3.00 -9.54
CA SER A 126 0.84 -4.23 -10.17
C SER A 126 2.18 -4.01 -10.87
N GLY A 127 2.51 -2.78 -11.22
CA GLY A 127 3.80 -2.40 -11.81
C GLY A 127 4.95 -2.31 -10.79
N SER A 128 6.18 -2.26 -11.29
CA SER A 128 7.37 -2.06 -10.45
C SER A 128 7.55 -0.58 -10.08
N ILE A 129 8.15 -0.33 -8.91
CA ILE A 129 8.44 1.01 -8.40
C ILE A 129 9.95 1.23 -8.39
N THR A 130 10.39 2.39 -8.88
CA THR A 130 11.80 2.83 -8.78
C THR A 130 11.88 4.12 -7.98
N VAL A 131 12.64 4.09 -6.88
CA VAL A 131 12.93 5.26 -6.05
C VAL A 131 14.35 5.71 -6.36
N GLY A 132 14.46 6.74 -7.19
CA GLY A 132 15.73 7.24 -7.69
C GLY A 132 16.38 8.28 -6.79
N SER A 133 17.56 8.75 -7.20
CA SER A 133 18.29 9.80 -6.47
C SER A 133 17.46 11.08 -6.34
N GLY A 134 17.40 11.61 -5.12
CA GLY A 134 16.61 12.80 -4.78
C GLY A 134 15.11 12.53 -4.60
N ALA A 135 14.66 11.27 -4.71
CA ALA A 135 13.30 10.86 -4.38
C ALA A 135 13.23 10.21 -3.00
N SER A 136 12.18 10.52 -2.26
CA SER A 136 11.80 9.84 -1.02
C SER A 136 10.38 9.34 -1.16
N LEU A 137 10.15 8.05 -0.94
CA LEU A 137 8.83 7.42 -0.99
C LEU A 137 8.47 6.86 0.38
N THR A 138 7.38 7.35 0.93
CA THR A 138 6.72 6.74 2.09
C THR A 138 5.49 5.98 1.62
N LEU A 139 5.42 4.70 1.97
CA LEU A 139 4.30 3.82 1.65
C LEU A 139 3.52 3.48 2.91
N THR A 140 2.21 3.63 2.81
CA THR A 140 1.29 3.29 3.87
C THR A 140 0.00 2.69 3.30
N ASP A 141 -0.80 2.06 4.13
CA ASP A 141 -2.12 1.56 3.80
C ASP A 141 -3.05 1.77 4.98
N CYS A 142 -4.12 2.52 4.79
CA CYS A 142 -5.10 2.83 5.82
C CYS A 142 -6.33 1.91 5.76
N SER A 143 -6.37 0.94 4.83
CA SER A 143 -7.47 0.01 4.77
C SER A 143 -7.55 -0.87 6.02
N SER A 144 -8.75 -1.10 6.52
CA SER A 144 -8.97 -1.83 7.78
C SER A 144 -8.50 -3.29 7.74
N ASP A 145 -8.38 -3.86 6.56
CA ASP A 145 -7.95 -5.23 6.30
C ASP A 145 -6.49 -5.33 5.80
N ASN A 146 -5.77 -4.19 5.72
CA ASN A 146 -4.42 -4.07 5.17
C ASN A 146 -4.29 -4.70 3.77
N SER A 147 -5.31 -4.54 2.93
CA SER A 147 -5.37 -5.13 1.59
C SER A 147 -4.51 -4.41 0.55
N GLY A 148 -4.01 -3.21 0.86
CA GLY A 148 -3.13 -2.43 0.00
C GLY A 148 -1.87 -3.20 -0.37
N LYS A 149 -1.57 -3.29 -1.68
CA LYS A 149 -0.54 -4.18 -2.20
C LYS A 149 0.30 -3.58 -3.32
N ILE A 150 1.60 -3.88 -3.29
CA ILE A 150 2.51 -3.70 -4.41
C ILE A 150 2.91 -5.10 -4.90
N GLN A 151 2.48 -5.47 -6.11
CA GLN A 151 2.76 -6.78 -6.70
C GLN A 151 4.09 -6.79 -7.46
N GLY A 152 4.48 -5.67 -8.06
CA GLY A 152 5.80 -5.49 -8.64
C GLY A 152 6.88 -5.30 -7.58
N GLY A 153 8.14 -5.48 -7.98
CA GLY A 153 9.28 -5.20 -7.11
C GLY A 153 9.47 -3.71 -6.86
N VAL A 154 10.13 -3.36 -5.75
CA VAL A 154 10.56 -1.99 -5.46
C VAL A 154 12.08 -1.92 -5.54
N THR A 155 12.61 -1.04 -6.38
CA THR A 155 14.06 -0.78 -6.49
C THR A 155 14.37 0.59 -5.92
N VAL A 156 15.22 0.65 -4.89
CA VAL A 156 15.73 1.90 -4.30
C VAL A 156 17.13 2.16 -4.82
N ASN A 157 17.27 3.14 -5.71
CA ASN A 157 18.51 3.43 -6.41
C ASN A 157 18.97 4.88 -6.18
N GLY A 158 19.54 5.14 -5.03
CA GLY A 158 20.00 6.46 -4.59
C GLY A 158 18.90 7.32 -3.94
N GLY A 159 17.75 6.75 -3.65
CA GLY A 159 16.65 7.38 -2.96
C GLY A 159 16.38 6.76 -1.58
N THR A 160 15.28 7.15 -0.98
CA THR A 160 14.83 6.66 0.33
C THR A 160 13.46 6.02 0.20
N LEU A 161 13.29 4.83 0.78
CA LEU A 161 12.01 4.15 0.94
C LEU A 161 11.67 4.00 2.42
N GLU A 162 10.45 4.33 2.79
CA GLU A 162 9.88 4.03 4.10
C GLU A 162 8.60 3.22 3.92
N LEU A 163 8.45 2.13 4.68
CA LEU A 163 7.26 1.27 4.68
C LEU A 163 6.65 1.23 6.07
N TYR A 164 5.43 1.73 6.20
CA TYR A 164 4.67 1.70 7.46
C TYR A 164 3.59 0.61 7.48
N SER A 165 2.92 0.37 6.36
CA SER A 165 1.86 -0.64 6.25
C SER A 165 1.64 -1.05 4.79
N GLY A 166 0.77 -2.05 4.55
CA GLY A 166 0.57 -2.66 3.25
C GLY A 166 1.52 -3.82 2.97
N THR A 167 1.40 -4.43 1.80
CA THR A 167 2.14 -5.64 1.43
C THR A 167 2.94 -5.43 0.13
N ILE A 168 4.21 -5.83 0.12
CA ILE A 168 5.05 -5.90 -1.09
C ILE A 168 5.29 -7.37 -1.42
N THR A 169 4.90 -7.82 -2.62
CA THR A 169 5.07 -9.23 -3.04
C THR A 169 6.15 -9.44 -4.11
N GLY A 170 6.69 -8.38 -4.68
CA GLY A 170 7.79 -8.44 -5.66
C GLY A 170 9.19 -8.23 -5.07
N GLY A 171 9.31 -8.16 -3.74
CA GLY A 171 10.58 -7.91 -3.04
C GLY A 171 11.06 -6.46 -3.14
N VAL A 172 12.11 -6.16 -2.38
CA VAL A 172 12.75 -4.84 -2.33
C VAL A 172 14.24 -4.98 -2.62
N GLU A 173 14.71 -4.36 -3.70
CA GLU A 173 16.14 -4.22 -4.02
C GLU A 173 16.64 -2.85 -3.55
N VAL A 174 17.69 -2.81 -2.74
CA VAL A 174 18.30 -1.56 -2.23
C VAL A 174 19.71 -1.45 -2.77
N GLY A 175 19.94 -0.43 -3.61
CA GLY A 175 21.15 -0.29 -4.38
C GLY A 175 21.02 -0.79 -5.83
N ARG A 176 22.11 -0.81 -6.58
CA ARG A 176 22.13 -1.32 -7.95
C ARG A 176 23.54 -1.73 -8.40
N HIS A 177 23.61 -2.86 -9.12
CA HIS A 177 24.88 -3.40 -9.64
C HIS A 177 25.56 -2.52 -10.71
N SER A 178 24.83 -1.73 -11.49
CA SER A 178 25.33 -1.11 -12.71
C SER A 178 25.84 0.32 -12.57
N LYS A 179 25.60 0.99 -11.45
CA LYS A 179 26.18 2.29 -11.06
C LYS A 179 26.21 2.38 -9.56
N PRO A 180 27.32 2.85 -8.94
CA PRO A 180 27.30 3.15 -7.52
C PRO A 180 26.29 4.27 -7.28
N ALA A 181 25.06 3.90 -6.91
CA ALA A 181 24.11 4.85 -6.40
C ALA A 181 24.55 5.19 -4.98
N THR A 182 24.73 6.45 -4.70
CA THR A 182 25.03 6.95 -3.37
C THR A 182 23.75 7.05 -2.58
N GLY A 183 23.73 6.56 -1.33
CA GLY A 183 22.68 6.86 -0.36
C GLY A 183 21.35 6.12 -0.56
N SER A 184 21.35 4.89 -1.08
CA SER A 184 20.12 4.07 -1.08
C SER A 184 19.75 3.63 0.33
N SER A 185 18.57 3.98 0.80
CA SER A 185 18.09 3.66 2.15
C SER A 185 16.69 3.08 2.13
N PHE A 186 16.49 2.01 2.89
CA PHE A 186 15.17 1.46 3.17
C PHE A 186 14.95 1.39 4.67
N THR A 187 13.81 1.90 5.14
CA THR A 187 13.37 1.77 6.52
C THR A 187 11.99 1.12 6.57
N MET A 188 11.83 0.07 7.35
CA MET A 188 10.58 -0.63 7.54
C MET A 188 10.11 -0.48 8.98
N TYR A 189 9.04 0.27 9.17
CA TYR A 189 8.38 0.46 10.46
C TYR A 189 7.26 -0.54 10.68
N GLY A 190 6.69 -1.07 9.60
CA GLY A 190 5.59 -2.02 9.59
C GLY A 190 5.35 -2.61 8.22
N GLY A 191 4.18 -3.18 8.00
CA GLY A 191 3.82 -3.82 6.74
C GLY A 191 4.40 -5.23 6.57
N THR A 192 4.26 -5.76 5.36
CA THR A 192 4.68 -7.14 5.04
C THR A 192 5.42 -7.20 3.71
N ILE A 193 6.51 -7.94 3.66
CA ILE A 193 7.21 -8.30 2.41
C ILE A 193 7.14 -9.82 2.29
N SER A 194 6.35 -10.34 1.34
CA SER A 194 6.11 -11.79 1.28
C SER A 194 5.78 -12.28 -0.12
N GLY A 195 6.02 -13.58 -0.33
CA GLY A 195 5.61 -14.26 -1.56
C GLY A 195 6.50 -13.97 -2.78
N ASN A 196 7.65 -13.33 -2.60
CA ASN A 196 8.64 -13.18 -3.66
C ASN A 196 9.34 -14.52 -3.92
N THR A 197 9.46 -14.90 -5.19
CA THR A 197 10.01 -16.19 -5.61
C THR A 197 11.32 -16.07 -6.41
N ASP A 198 11.90 -14.87 -6.48
CA ASP A 198 13.06 -14.60 -7.34
C ASP A 198 14.26 -14.05 -6.55
N THR A 199 14.16 -12.84 -6.01
CA THR A 199 15.31 -12.16 -5.36
C THR A 199 15.31 -12.23 -3.83
N GLY A 200 14.36 -12.96 -3.22
CA GLY A 200 14.14 -12.92 -1.77
C GLY A 200 13.31 -11.70 -1.34
N GLY A 201 13.14 -11.49 -0.04
CA GLY A 201 12.33 -10.39 0.50
C GLY A 201 13.01 -9.04 0.32
N VAL A 202 14.19 -8.86 0.90
CA VAL A 202 15.01 -7.63 0.78
C VAL A 202 16.42 -8.00 0.34
N PHE A 203 16.87 -7.36 -0.71
CA PHE A 203 18.20 -7.60 -1.31
C PHE A 203 19.02 -6.30 -1.31
N LEU A 204 20.07 -6.22 -0.46
CA LEU A 204 21.00 -5.09 -0.47
C LEU A 204 22.13 -5.40 -1.44
N VAL A 205 22.21 -4.59 -2.50
CA VAL A 205 23.24 -4.75 -3.55
C VAL A 205 24.57 -4.19 -3.10
N GLY A 206 25.47 -5.08 -2.70
CA GLY A 206 26.83 -4.71 -2.31
C GLY A 206 27.80 -4.65 -3.48
N THR A 207 28.61 -3.61 -3.51
CA THR A 207 29.79 -3.53 -4.38
C THR A 207 30.95 -2.84 -3.68
N THR A 208 32.18 -3.20 -4.06
CA THR A 208 33.41 -2.58 -3.51
C THR A 208 33.52 -1.08 -3.76
N ASN A 209 32.76 -0.54 -4.71
CA ASN A 209 32.86 0.84 -5.21
C ASN A 209 31.78 1.77 -4.66
N HIS A 210 30.95 1.35 -3.70
CA HIS A 210 29.99 2.25 -3.06
C HIS A 210 30.71 3.30 -2.22
N ILE A 211 30.41 4.58 -2.49
CA ILE A 211 30.85 5.71 -1.66
C ILE A 211 29.97 5.82 -0.42
N ASP A 212 28.69 5.56 -0.60
CA ASP A 212 27.67 5.55 0.45
C ASP A 212 26.85 4.25 0.28
N PRO A 213 27.21 3.19 1.01
CA PRO A 213 26.64 1.87 0.79
C PRO A 213 25.15 1.80 1.16
N PRO A 214 24.39 0.93 0.48
CA PRO A 214 22.98 0.70 0.80
C PRO A 214 22.77 0.28 2.24
N SER A 215 21.67 0.79 2.83
CA SER A 215 21.28 0.45 4.19
C SER A 215 19.81 0.02 4.27
N PHE A 216 19.54 -0.94 5.17
CA PHE A 216 18.19 -1.34 5.54
C PHE A 216 18.07 -1.32 7.07
N THR A 217 17.03 -0.64 7.56
CA THR A 217 16.68 -0.63 8.99
C THR A 217 15.26 -1.16 9.17
N MET A 218 15.08 -2.12 10.06
CA MET A 218 13.78 -2.73 10.36
C MET A 218 13.41 -2.48 11.82
N HIS A 219 12.42 -1.65 12.05
CA HIS A 219 11.84 -1.34 13.35
C HIS A 219 10.61 -2.19 13.65
N GLY A 220 9.97 -2.74 12.61
CA GLY A 220 8.75 -3.54 12.71
C GLY A 220 8.37 -4.18 11.40
N GLY A 221 7.21 -4.85 11.38
CA GLY A 221 6.70 -5.54 10.20
C GLY A 221 7.15 -6.99 10.09
N THR A 222 6.87 -7.61 8.94
CA THR A 222 7.15 -9.03 8.70
C THR A 222 7.74 -9.25 7.31
N ILE A 223 8.80 -10.04 7.23
CA ILE A 223 9.38 -10.53 5.97
C ILE A 223 9.26 -12.05 5.99
N SER A 224 8.34 -12.64 5.22
CA SER A 224 8.03 -14.07 5.28
C SER A 224 7.73 -14.66 3.91
N ASP A 225 7.81 -15.97 3.80
CA ASP A 225 7.41 -16.72 2.59
C ASP A 225 8.09 -16.25 1.30
N ASN A 226 9.32 -15.70 1.41
CA ASN A 226 10.11 -15.29 0.27
C ASN A 226 11.15 -16.36 -0.07
N THR A 227 11.42 -16.56 -1.35
CA THR A 227 12.39 -17.52 -1.85
C THR A 227 13.38 -16.81 -2.77
N ALA A 228 14.68 -16.96 -2.48
CA ALA A 228 15.72 -16.47 -3.38
C ALA A 228 15.90 -17.44 -4.55
N GLY A 229 16.07 -16.90 -5.76
CA GLY A 229 16.42 -17.68 -6.95
C GLY A 229 17.79 -18.36 -6.81
N ALA A 230 17.99 -19.47 -7.49
CA ALA A 230 19.23 -20.25 -7.42
C ALA A 230 20.47 -19.48 -7.94
N SER A 231 20.29 -18.44 -8.75
CA SER A 231 21.34 -17.62 -9.36
C SER A 231 21.89 -16.53 -8.46
N ASP A 232 21.14 -16.11 -7.42
CA ASP A 232 21.44 -14.86 -6.71
C ASP A 232 22.19 -15.09 -5.41
N GLY A 233 22.37 -16.35 -5.00
CA GLY A 233 23.15 -16.72 -3.80
C GLY A 233 22.62 -16.13 -2.49
N GLY A 234 21.42 -15.54 -2.52
CA GLY A 234 20.84 -14.77 -1.44
C GLY A 234 19.95 -15.57 -0.49
N GLY A 235 19.67 -15.00 0.68
CA GLY A 235 18.70 -15.54 1.63
C GLY A 235 17.27 -15.22 1.21
N GLY A 236 16.32 -16.10 1.55
CA GLY A 236 14.90 -15.87 1.26
C GLY A 236 14.36 -14.62 1.96
N GLY A 237 14.78 -14.32 3.19
CA GLY A 237 14.34 -13.13 3.93
C GLY A 237 15.10 -11.87 3.52
N VAL A 238 16.32 -11.71 4.02
CA VAL A 238 17.20 -10.56 3.78
C VAL A 238 18.55 -11.01 3.30
N TYR A 239 19.03 -10.44 2.20
CA TYR A 239 20.42 -10.58 1.75
C TYR A 239 21.18 -9.26 1.94
N VAL A 240 22.35 -9.33 2.56
CA VAL A 240 23.20 -8.17 2.82
C VAL A 240 24.50 -8.30 2.02
N GLY A 241 24.59 -7.53 0.94
CA GLY A 241 25.76 -7.50 0.09
C GLY A 241 26.98 -6.81 0.73
N GLU A 242 28.11 -6.86 0.02
CA GLU A 242 29.37 -6.30 0.52
C GLU A 242 29.24 -4.82 0.88
N LYS A 243 29.75 -4.44 2.06
CA LYS A 243 29.71 -3.09 2.66
C LYS A 243 28.31 -2.56 3.00
N CYS A 244 27.22 -3.24 2.63
CA CYS A 244 25.88 -2.83 3.02
C CYS A 244 25.66 -3.01 4.53
N SER A 245 24.70 -2.29 5.08
CA SER A 245 24.30 -2.41 6.48
C SER A 245 22.86 -2.83 6.63
N PHE A 246 22.62 -3.76 7.57
CA PHE A 246 21.28 -4.13 8.00
C PHE A 246 21.21 -4.01 9.51
N THR A 247 20.21 -3.30 10.00
CA THR A 247 19.91 -3.16 11.43
C THR A 247 18.47 -3.57 11.67
N MET A 248 18.23 -4.39 12.69
CA MET A 248 16.91 -4.83 13.10
C MET A 248 16.76 -4.66 14.61
N ASP A 249 15.79 -3.87 15.03
CA ASP A 249 15.43 -3.68 16.44
C ASP A 249 13.96 -4.05 16.74
N GLY A 250 13.23 -4.49 15.71
CA GLY A 250 11.86 -5.01 15.81
C GLY A 250 11.44 -5.77 14.57
N GLY A 251 10.24 -6.37 14.61
CA GLY A 251 9.67 -7.13 13.50
C GLY A 251 10.05 -8.62 13.50
N ALA A 252 9.81 -9.30 12.36
CA ALA A 252 10.07 -10.72 12.16
C ALA A 252 10.57 -11.02 10.73
N ILE A 253 11.48 -11.99 10.59
CA ILE A 253 12.01 -12.49 9.32
C ILE A 253 11.90 -14.02 9.30
#